data_1b1091a48b48674fed30dea8c5f48b20
#
_entry.id   1b1091a48b48674fed30dea8c5f48b20
#
_cell.length_a   1.000
_cell.length_b   1.000
_cell.length_c   1.000
_cell.angle_alpha   90.00
_cell.angle_beta   90.00
_cell.angle_gamma   90.00
#
_symmetry.space_group_name_H-M   'P 1'
#
loop_
_entity.id
_entity.type
_entity.pdbx_description
1 polymer ?
#
loop_
_entity_poly.entity_id
_entity_poly.type
_entity_poly.pdbx_seq_one_letter_code
_entity_poly.pdbx_strand_id
1 'polypeptide(L)'
;VGCEFKFPSPPPKTFYKHTELKVGRGPAYLITVDLNLDGFPDLVSANAKNNTLSVLLGKGDGSFRKDLTFSVASEPTTITTGDINGDNIPDLLTNSRGAEQFTVLLGYGNGSFRRLPGVKTGRVPLAIIPADFNNDKKLDVAITLTFYKMEIFMGLGNGTFSRGETYITGSRPFSGVAGDFNGDKNFDIALATSSATSSAVRLYLGKGNKNFFKPKKLAKGLVPLSLIKKDMNGNGLQDLIFSSGQGDNMYMLFSRGDGTFEKEITFSGGGG
;
A
#
# COMPACT_ATOMS: atom_id res chain seq x y z
N VAL A 1 8.74 37.06 1.59
CA VAL A 1 8.56 37.03 0.13
C VAL A 1 7.80 35.75 -0.15
N GLY A 2 6.46 35.87 -0.40
CA GLY A 2 5.59 34.71 -0.61
C GLY A 2 5.92 34.08 -1.98
N CYS A 3 6.25 32.80 -2.00
CA CYS A 3 6.23 32.01 -3.23
C CYS A 3 4.76 31.73 -3.59
N GLU A 4 4.22 32.51 -4.54
CA GLU A 4 3.02 32.10 -5.24
C GLU A 4 3.33 30.87 -6.11
N PHE A 5 2.80 29.73 -5.76
CA PHE A 5 2.77 28.56 -6.65
C PHE A 5 1.86 28.91 -7.85
N LYS A 6 2.46 29.32 -8.95
CA LYS A 6 1.75 29.35 -10.24
C LYS A 6 1.59 27.92 -10.72
N PHE A 7 0.40 27.37 -10.61
CA PHE A 7 0.07 26.16 -11.35
C PHE A 7 0.26 26.47 -12.86
N PRO A 8 0.89 25.57 -13.63
CA PRO A 8 0.89 25.67 -15.08
C PRO A 8 -0.58 25.76 -15.54
N SER A 9 -0.82 26.45 -16.66
CA SER A 9 -2.15 26.64 -17.25
C SER A 9 -2.97 25.35 -17.12
N PRO A 10 -4.29 25.46 -16.75
CA PRO A 10 -5.11 24.28 -16.55
C PRO A 10 -5.00 23.37 -17.77
N PRO A 11 -4.86 22.05 -17.56
CA PRO A 11 -4.83 21.09 -18.65
C PRO A 11 -6.10 21.24 -19.48
N PRO A 12 -6.05 20.91 -20.78
CA PRO A 12 -7.23 21.01 -21.62
C PRO A 12 -8.41 20.30 -20.96
N LYS A 13 -9.57 20.97 -20.86
CA LYS A 13 -10.78 20.54 -20.14
C LYS A 13 -11.45 19.27 -20.70
N THR A 14 -10.79 18.50 -21.52
CA THR A 14 -11.34 17.32 -22.17
C THR A 14 -10.62 16.07 -21.69
N PHE A 15 -11.26 15.32 -20.79
CA PHE A 15 -10.94 13.90 -20.66
C PHE A 15 -11.31 13.19 -21.96
N TYR A 16 -10.43 12.35 -22.47
CA TYR A 16 -10.78 11.44 -23.56
C TYR A 16 -11.94 10.53 -23.13
N LYS A 17 -12.71 10.04 -24.10
CA LYS A 17 -13.74 9.04 -23.84
C LYS A 17 -13.12 7.88 -23.03
N HIS A 18 -13.76 7.51 -21.93
CA HIS A 18 -13.30 6.38 -21.11
C HIS A 18 -13.31 5.09 -21.93
N THR A 19 -12.33 4.23 -21.67
CA THR A 19 -12.27 2.86 -22.22
C THR A 19 -12.55 1.89 -21.07
N GLU A 20 -13.47 0.98 -21.30
CA GLU A 20 -13.74 -0.11 -20.36
C GLU A 20 -12.77 -1.27 -20.59
N LEU A 21 -12.11 -1.68 -19.50
CA LEU A 21 -11.23 -2.86 -19.49
C LEU A 21 -11.94 -4.01 -18.76
N LYS A 22 -12.05 -5.16 -19.42
CA LYS A 22 -12.65 -6.34 -18.81
C LYS A 22 -11.62 -7.03 -17.90
N VAL A 23 -12.03 -7.27 -16.65
CA VAL A 23 -11.29 -8.02 -15.63
C VAL A 23 -12.21 -9.05 -14.97
N GLY A 24 -11.72 -9.79 -13.98
CA GLY A 24 -12.54 -10.72 -13.23
C GLY A 24 -13.65 -10.00 -12.42
N ARG A 25 -14.58 -10.77 -11.86
CA ARG A 25 -15.75 -10.22 -11.14
C ARG A 25 -15.37 -9.65 -9.78
N GLY A 26 -15.96 -8.50 -9.46
CA GLY A 26 -15.77 -7.79 -8.19
C GLY A 26 -14.35 -7.25 -8.03
N PRO A 27 -13.87 -6.41 -8.98
CA PRO A 27 -12.57 -5.75 -8.82
C PRO A 27 -12.59 -4.87 -7.57
N ALA A 28 -11.68 -5.14 -6.63
CA ALA A 28 -11.62 -4.50 -5.31
C ALA A 28 -10.38 -3.62 -5.16
N TYR A 29 -9.32 -3.89 -5.91
CA TYR A 29 -8.08 -3.14 -5.85
C TYR A 29 -7.36 -3.15 -7.20
N LEU A 30 -6.60 -2.10 -7.46
CA LEU A 30 -5.84 -1.91 -8.69
C LEU A 30 -4.46 -1.34 -8.35
N ILE A 31 -3.42 -1.87 -9.00
CA ILE A 31 -2.08 -1.28 -9.02
C ILE A 31 -1.59 -1.13 -10.45
N THR A 32 -0.58 -0.28 -10.63
CA THR A 32 0.19 -0.17 -11.85
C THR A 32 1.65 -0.50 -11.58
N VAL A 33 2.27 -1.28 -12.46
CA VAL A 33 3.67 -1.71 -12.38
C VAL A 33 4.11 -2.25 -13.74
N ASP A 34 5.36 -2.10 -14.12
CA ASP A 34 5.92 -2.74 -15.31
C ASP A 34 6.33 -4.18 -14.95
N LEU A 35 5.50 -5.16 -15.31
CA LEU A 35 5.66 -6.57 -14.94
C LEU A 35 6.47 -7.37 -15.95
N ASN A 36 6.58 -6.85 -17.17
CA ASN A 36 7.27 -7.51 -18.27
C ASN A 36 8.57 -6.82 -18.68
N LEU A 37 8.94 -5.75 -17.94
CA LEU A 37 10.17 -4.98 -18.10
C LEU A 37 10.32 -4.36 -19.50
N ASP A 38 9.19 -3.99 -20.12
CA ASP A 38 9.16 -3.35 -21.44
C ASP A 38 9.13 -1.80 -21.37
N GLY A 39 9.12 -1.23 -20.15
CA GLY A 39 9.11 0.21 -19.89
C GLY A 39 7.71 0.83 -19.89
N PHE A 40 6.66 0.06 -20.14
CA PHE A 40 5.29 0.53 -20.09
C PHE A 40 4.56 0.05 -18.82
N PRO A 41 3.72 0.87 -18.20
CA PRO A 41 2.96 0.44 -17.03
C PRO A 41 1.89 -0.59 -17.42
N ASP A 42 1.86 -1.69 -16.67
CA ASP A 42 0.81 -2.69 -16.71
C ASP A 42 -0.22 -2.44 -15.60
N LEU A 43 -1.37 -3.11 -15.66
CA LEU A 43 -2.41 -3.05 -14.64
C LEU A 43 -2.61 -4.42 -14.00
N VAL A 44 -2.76 -4.43 -12.67
CA VAL A 44 -3.14 -5.63 -11.93
C VAL A 44 -4.38 -5.35 -11.11
N SER A 45 -5.45 -6.13 -11.33
CA SER A 45 -6.70 -6.02 -10.59
C SER A 45 -6.91 -7.24 -9.67
N ALA A 46 -7.23 -6.99 -8.39
CA ALA A 46 -7.71 -8.03 -7.47
C ALA A 46 -9.22 -8.20 -7.63
N ASN A 47 -9.66 -9.38 -8.00
CA ASN A 47 -11.06 -9.71 -8.30
C ASN A 47 -11.66 -10.54 -7.15
N ALA A 48 -12.22 -9.87 -6.16
CA ALA A 48 -12.64 -10.50 -4.90
C ALA A 48 -13.70 -11.61 -5.09
N LYS A 49 -14.62 -11.44 -6.03
CA LYS A 49 -15.69 -12.42 -6.28
C LYS A 49 -15.27 -13.63 -7.12
N ASN A 50 -14.14 -13.52 -7.84
CA ASN A 50 -13.62 -14.63 -8.66
C ASN A 50 -12.43 -15.33 -8.01
N ASN A 51 -11.86 -14.76 -6.93
CA ASN A 51 -10.64 -15.27 -6.32
C ASN A 51 -9.45 -15.29 -7.30
N THR A 52 -9.32 -14.22 -8.10
CA THR A 52 -8.29 -14.10 -9.12
C THR A 52 -7.60 -12.74 -9.10
N LEU A 53 -6.41 -12.68 -9.69
CA LEU A 53 -5.84 -11.43 -10.21
C LEU A 53 -5.97 -11.41 -11.73
N SER A 54 -6.32 -10.27 -12.30
CA SER A 54 -6.19 -10.00 -13.75
C SER A 54 -4.97 -9.12 -13.98
N VAL A 55 -4.12 -9.51 -14.90
CA VAL A 55 -2.94 -8.76 -15.36
C VAL A 55 -3.17 -8.34 -16.80
N LEU A 56 -3.10 -7.03 -17.06
CA LEU A 56 -3.26 -6.44 -18.38
C LEU A 56 -1.95 -5.75 -18.75
N LEU A 57 -1.24 -6.28 -19.75
CA LEU A 57 0.04 -5.72 -20.20
C LEU A 57 -0.20 -4.49 -21.07
N GLY A 58 0.42 -3.37 -20.68
CA GLY A 58 0.37 -2.10 -21.40
C GLY A 58 1.09 -2.17 -22.73
N LYS A 59 0.71 -1.30 -23.68
CA LYS A 59 1.38 -1.14 -24.97
C LYS A 59 2.02 0.23 -25.15
N GLY A 60 1.97 1.07 -24.10
CA GLY A 60 2.51 2.43 -24.14
C GLY A 60 1.63 3.48 -24.82
N ASP A 61 0.56 3.09 -25.48
CA ASP A 61 -0.40 3.96 -26.18
C ASP A 61 -1.75 4.13 -25.44
N GLY A 62 -1.82 3.65 -24.18
CA GLY A 62 -3.04 3.63 -23.38
C GLY A 62 -3.93 2.41 -23.66
N SER A 63 -3.53 1.52 -24.57
CA SER A 63 -4.19 0.23 -24.77
C SER A 63 -3.46 -0.91 -24.08
N PHE A 64 -4.16 -2.03 -23.90
CA PHE A 64 -3.65 -3.19 -23.17
C PHE A 64 -3.80 -4.46 -24.04
N ARG A 65 -2.94 -5.45 -23.79
CA ARG A 65 -3.10 -6.81 -24.32
C ARG A 65 -4.24 -7.51 -23.57
N LYS A 66 -4.68 -8.66 -24.07
CA LYS A 66 -5.67 -9.50 -23.37
C LYS A 66 -5.18 -9.82 -21.97
N ASP A 67 -6.10 -9.81 -20.99
CA ASP A 67 -5.80 -10.12 -19.60
C ASP A 67 -5.27 -11.54 -19.41
N LEU A 68 -4.28 -11.68 -18.56
CA LEU A 68 -3.83 -12.93 -17.98
C LEU A 68 -4.47 -13.07 -16.60
N THR A 69 -5.06 -14.23 -16.33
CA THR A 69 -5.79 -14.46 -15.07
C THR A 69 -5.05 -15.47 -14.20
N PHE A 70 -4.82 -15.12 -12.94
CA PHE A 70 -4.13 -15.97 -11.97
C PHE A 70 -5.05 -16.26 -10.77
N SER A 71 -5.24 -17.54 -10.43
CA SER A 71 -6.00 -17.94 -9.26
C SER A 71 -5.23 -17.66 -8.00
N VAL A 72 -5.91 -17.05 -7.02
CA VAL A 72 -5.39 -16.76 -5.67
C VAL A 72 -6.32 -17.34 -4.61
N ALA A 73 -6.03 -17.10 -3.33
CA ALA A 73 -6.95 -17.53 -2.28
C ALA A 73 -8.18 -16.61 -2.21
N SER A 74 -9.21 -17.01 -1.44
CA SER A 74 -10.52 -16.40 -1.47
C SER A 74 -10.54 -14.93 -1.01
N GLU A 75 -11.32 -14.11 -1.69
CA GLU A 75 -11.55 -12.69 -1.44
C GLU A 75 -10.26 -11.85 -1.43
N PRO A 76 -9.48 -11.79 -2.54
CA PRO A 76 -8.36 -10.86 -2.64
C PRO A 76 -8.88 -9.42 -2.64
N THR A 77 -8.35 -8.55 -1.75
CA THR A 77 -8.83 -7.17 -1.59
C THR A 77 -7.73 -6.12 -1.62
N THR A 78 -6.46 -6.50 -1.57
CA THR A 78 -5.32 -5.60 -1.78
C THR A 78 -4.24 -6.33 -2.57
N ILE A 79 -3.46 -5.56 -3.31
CA ILE A 79 -2.28 -6.04 -4.04
C ILE A 79 -1.13 -5.09 -3.70
N THR A 80 0.06 -5.63 -3.60
CA THR A 80 1.30 -4.87 -3.62
C THR A 80 2.34 -5.59 -4.46
N THR A 81 3.39 -4.89 -4.84
CA THR A 81 4.48 -5.41 -5.66
C THR A 81 5.82 -5.16 -5.00
N GLY A 82 6.80 -5.96 -5.34
CA GLY A 82 8.20 -5.83 -4.95
C GLY A 82 8.99 -7.04 -5.40
N ASP A 83 10.29 -6.93 -5.35
CA ASP A 83 11.20 -8.07 -5.58
C ASP A 83 11.32 -8.87 -4.28
N ILE A 84 10.61 -10.02 -4.20
CA ILE A 84 10.50 -10.82 -2.98
C ILE A 84 11.57 -11.90 -2.91
N ASN A 85 12.08 -12.30 -4.08
CA ASN A 85 13.08 -13.39 -4.16
C ASN A 85 14.48 -12.91 -4.52
N GLY A 86 14.70 -11.61 -4.79
CA GLY A 86 16.01 -11.01 -5.07
C GLY A 86 16.46 -11.18 -6.52
N ASP A 87 15.53 -11.43 -7.47
CA ASP A 87 15.85 -11.61 -8.88
C ASP A 87 15.69 -10.34 -9.74
N ASN A 88 15.32 -9.22 -9.12
CA ASN A 88 15.02 -7.92 -9.73
C ASN A 88 13.81 -7.94 -10.69
N ILE A 89 12.96 -8.95 -10.61
CA ILE A 89 11.69 -9.02 -11.34
C ILE A 89 10.56 -8.67 -10.37
N PRO A 90 9.59 -7.84 -10.79
CA PRO A 90 8.46 -7.52 -9.92
C PRO A 90 7.61 -8.77 -9.63
N ASP A 91 7.45 -9.06 -8.34
CA ASP A 91 6.54 -10.06 -7.81
C ASP A 91 5.26 -9.40 -7.29
N LEU A 92 4.23 -10.20 -7.05
CA LEU A 92 2.96 -9.73 -6.50
C LEU A 92 2.65 -10.40 -5.16
N LEU A 93 2.13 -9.59 -4.24
CA LEU A 93 1.50 -10.07 -3.00
C LEU A 93 0.05 -9.64 -2.97
N THR A 94 -0.83 -10.53 -2.58
CA THR A 94 -2.23 -10.21 -2.36
C THR A 94 -2.75 -10.83 -1.07
N ASN A 95 -3.49 -10.07 -0.27
CA ASN A 95 -4.18 -10.63 0.88
C ASN A 95 -5.42 -11.42 0.43
N SER A 96 -5.89 -12.29 1.29
CA SER A 96 -7.08 -13.11 1.06
C SER A 96 -7.91 -13.13 2.33
N ARG A 97 -8.91 -12.26 2.39
CA ARG A 97 -9.75 -12.08 3.58
C ARG A 97 -10.49 -13.35 3.97
N GLY A 98 -11.04 -14.06 2.99
CA GLY A 98 -11.78 -15.29 3.21
C GLY A 98 -10.93 -16.51 3.57
N ALA A 99 -9.61 -16.47 3.29
CA ALA A 99 -8.69 -17.58 3.57
C ALA A 99 -7.70 -17.30 4.71
N GLU A 100 -7.76 -16.13 5.34
CA GLU A 100 -6.87 -15.71 6.43
C GLU A 100 -5.39 -15.93 6.09
N GLN A 101 -4.98 -15.46 4.90
CA GLN A 101 -3.60 -15.60 4.40
C GLN A 101 -3.26 -14.49 3.41
N PHE A 102 -2.00 -14.36 3.07
CA PHE A 102 -1.58 -13.69 1.85
C PHE A 102 -0.97 -14.69 0.87
N THR A 103 -1.05 -14.38 -0.41
CA THR A 103 -0.52 -15.18 -1.51
C THR A 103 0.62 -14.44 -2.16
N VAL A 104 1.70 -15.15 -2.46
CA VAL A 104 2.86 -14.68 -3.21
C VAL A 104 2.79 -15.25 -4.62
N LEU A 105 3.02 -14.40 -5.62
CA LEU A 105 3.16 -14.78 -7.01
C LEU A 105 4.52 -14.25 -7.50
N LEU A 106 5.46 -15.15 -7.76
CA LEU A 106 6.79 -14.80 -8.28
C LEU A 106 6.71 -14.56 -9.78
N GLY A 107 7.19 -13.40 -10.21
CA GLY A 107 7.21 -12.97 -11.60
C GLY A 107 8.25 -13.72 -12.43
N TYR A 108 7.99 -13.85 -13.74
CA TYR A 108 8.95 -14.35 -14.73
C TYR A 108 9.49 -13.25 -15.65
N GLY A 109 9.14 -11.97 -15.40
CA GLY A 109 9.56 -10.85 -16.24
C GLY A 109 8.88 -10.78 -17.61
N ASN A 110 7.78 -11.49 -17.79
CA ASN A 110 7.00 -11.51 -19.03
C ASN A 110 5.49 -11.34 -18.79
N GLY A 111 5.12 -10.88 -17.58
CA GLY A 111 3.74 -10.74 -17.12
C GLY A 111 3.09 -12.04 -16.64
N SER A 112 3.80 -13.18 -16.67
CA SER A 112 3.34 -14.42 -16.06
C SER A 112 3.96 -14.66 -14.70
N PHE A 113 3.32 -15.51 -13.87
CA PHE A 113 3.67 -15.69 -12.46
C PHE A 113 3.61 -17.15 -12.02
N ARG A 114 4.48 -17.50 -11.08
CA ARG A 114 4.40 -18.74 -10.30
C ARG A 114 3.80 -18.46 -8.94
N ARG A 115 2.62 -19.00 -8.66
CA ARG A 115 2.00 -18.91 -7.34
C ARG A 115 2.72 -19.82 -6.34
N LEU A 116 3.02 -19.28 -5.15
CA LEU A 116 3.52 -20.04 -4.02
C LEU A 116 2.40 -20.47 -3.07
N PRO A 117 2.65 -21.43 -2.15
CA PRO A 117 1.74 -21.74 -1.05
C PRO A 117 1.41 -20.48 -0.25
N GLY A 118 0.14 -20.34 0.17
CA GLY A 118 -0.30 -19.18 0.93
C GLY A 118 0.33 -19.12 2.32
N VAL A 119 0.70 -17.93 2.76
CA VAL A 119 1.25 -17.68 4.09
C VAL A 119 0.10 -17.32 5.03
N LYS A 120 -0.10 -18.12 6.08
CA LYS A 120 -1.18 -17.91 7.05
C LYS A 120 -0.96 -16.67 7.89
N THR A 121 -2.00 -15.85 8.02
CA THR A 121 -2.06 -14.67 8.88
C THR A 121 -3.04 -14.90 10.03
N GLY A 122 -3.23 -13.90 10.88
CA GLY A 122 -4.41 -13.82 11.72
C GLY A 122 -5.67 -13.51 10.91
N ARG A 123 -6.82 -13.44 11.61
CA ARG A 123 -8.14 -13.31 11.00
C ARG A 123 -8.31 -11.99 10.22
N VAL A 124 -8.84 -12.13 9.01
CA VAL A 124 -9.27 -11.03 8.12
C VAL A 124 -8.17 -10.00 7.88
N PRO A 125 -7.15 -10.32 7.05
CA PRO A 125 -6.13 -9.37 6.64
C PRO A 125 -6.74 -8.22 5.82
N LEU A 126 -6.24 -6.98 6.04
CA LEU A 126 -6.75 -5.76 5.41
C LEU A 126 -5.74 -5.13 4.45
N ALA A 127 -4.56 -4.77 4.93
CA ALA A 127 -3.50 -4.15 4.13
C ALA A 127 -2.21 -4.97 4.18
N ILE A 128 -1.44 -4.87 3.10
CA ILE A 128 -0.09 -5.42 2.97
C ILE A 128 0.87 -4.25 2.79
N ILE A 129 1.90 -4.17 3.62
CA ILE A 129 2.87 -3.10 3.64
C ILE A 129 4.27 -3.72 3.50
N PRO A 130 4.86 -3.70 2.29
CA PRO A 130 6.18 -4.25 2.07
C PRO A 130 7.28 -3.25 2.43
N ALA A 131 8.34 -3.70 3.11
CA ALA A 131 9.59 -2.99 3.31
C ALA A 131 10.63 -3.92 3.95
N ASP A 132 11.89 -3.54 3.95
CA ASP A 132 12.96 -4.23 4.68
C ASP A 132 13.01 -3.68 6.13
N PHE A 133 12.33 -4.34 7.07
CA PHE A 133 12.21 -3.89 8.46
C PHE A 133 13.40 -4.24 9.36
N ASN A 134 14.34 -5.04 8.85
CA ASN A 134 15.50 -5.50 9.62
C ASN A 134 16.85 -5.14 8.98
N ASN A 135 16.84 -4.44 7.83
CA ASN A 135 18.01 -4.02 7.06
C ASN A 135 18.86 -5.21 6.54
N ASP A 136 18.21 -6.36 6.23
CA ASP A 136 18.89 -7.52 5.64
C ASP A 136 18.81 -7.55 4.10
N LYS A 137 18.24 -6.50 3.48
CA LYS A 137 18.01 -6.32 2.05
C LYS A 137 17.02 -7.32 1.43
N LYS A 138 16.23 -7.98 2.24
CA LYS A 138 15.11 -8.81 1.78
C LYS A 138 13.80 -8.09 2.09
N LEU A 139 12.81 -8.30 1.24
CA LEU A 139 11.52 -7.67 1.42
C LEU A 139 10.72 -8.40 2.50
N ASP A 140 10.46 -7.71 3.61
CA ASP A 140 9.55 -8.13 4.66
C ASP A 140 8.15 -7.59 4.39
N VAL A 141 7.16 -8.03 5.17
CA VAL A 141 5.77 -7.62 5.03
C VAL A 141 5.12 -7.38 6.37
N ALA A 142 4.50 -6.21 6.55
CA ALA A 142 3.57 -5.97 7.64
C ALA A 142 2.13 -6.18 7.13
N ILE A 143 1.36 -7.02 7.82
CA ILE A 143 -0.04 -7.33 7.52
C ILE A 143 -0.92 -6.74 8.60
N THR A 144 -1.85 -5.86 8.21
CA THR A 144 -2.86 -5.35 9.15
C THR A 144 -4.08 -6.26 9.21
N LEU A 145 -4.67 -6.41 10.39
CA LEU A 145 -5.79 -7.30 10.65
C LEU A 145 -6.98 -6.56 11.25
N THR A 146 -8.18 -7.03 10.97
CA THR A 146 -9.43 -6.41 11.44
C THR A 146 -9.49 -6.26 12.96
N PHE A 147 -8.90 -7.18 13.72
CA PHE A 147 -8.97 -7.21 15.20
C PHE A 147 -7.82 -6.43 15.85
N TYR A 148 -7.59 -5.19 15.39
CA TYR A 148 -6.66 -4.23 15.98
C TYR A 148 -5.23 -4.75 16.11
N LYS A 149 -4.77 -5.49 15.11
CA LYS A 149 -3.42 -6.06 15.08
C LYS A 149 -2.69 -5.73 13.79
N MET A 150 -1.38 -5.74 13.89
CA MET A 150 -0.44 -5.77 12.78
C MET A 150 0.54 -6.90 13.03
N GLU A 151 0.70 -7.80 12.08
CA GLU A 151 1.66 -8.90 12.12
C GLU A 151 2.81 -8.62 11.16
N ILE A 152 4.04 -8.86 11.60
CA ILE A 152 5.24 -8.73 10.76
C ILE A 152 5.64 -10.12 10.27
N PHE A 153 5.98 -10.22 9.01
CA PHE A 153 6.51 -11.42 8.37
C PHE A 153 7.85 -11.08 7.74
N MET A 154 8.89 -11.81 8.15
CA MET A 154 10.25 -11.61 7.70
C MET A 154 10.49 -12.41 6.42
N GLY A 155 10.93 -11.74 5.37
CA GLY A 155 11.26 -12.34 4.10
C GLY A 155 12.54 -13.18 4.18
N LEU A 156 12.53 -14.35 3.54
CA LEU A 156 13.72 -15.21 3.49
C LEU A 156 14.52 -15.03 2.18
N GLY A 157 14.05 -14.11 1.29
CA GLY A 157 14.71 -13.82 0.01
C GLY A 157 14.52 -14.89 -1.06
N ASN A 158 13.55 -15.78 -0.90
CA ASN A 158 13.23 -16.84 -1.86
C ASN A 158 11.72 -16.95 -2.16
N GLY A 159 10.96 -15.92 -1.81
CA GLY A 159 9.50 -15.91 -1.92
C GLY A 159 8.77 -16.44 -0.69
N THR A 160 9.47 -16.95 0.33
CA THR A 160 8.87 -17.45 1.57
C THR A 160 9.13 -16.50 2.74
N PHE A 161 8.33 -16.68 3.80
CA PHE A 161 8.34 -15.79 4.96
C PHE A 161 8.33 -16.57 6.26
N SER A 162 9.01 -16.04 7.27
CA SER A 162 8.89 -16.46 8.66
C SER A 162 8.02 -15.46 9.44
N ARG A 163 7.18 -15.96 10.35
CA ARG A 163 6.36 -15.09 11.21
C ARG A 163 7.24 -14.36 12.22
N GLY A 164 7.11 -13.05 12.30
CA GLY A 164 7.75 -12.20 13.29
C GLY A 164 6.78 -11.77 14.40
N GLU A 165 6.94 -10.55 14.89
CA GLU A 165 6.18 -9.98 16.00
C GLU A 165 4.75 -9.58 15.62
N THR A 166 3.88 -9.52 16.63
CA THR A 166 2.50 -9.01 16.50
C THR A 166 2.34 -7.75 17.36
N TYR A 167 1.83 -6.69 16.77
CA TYR A 167 1.57 -5.41 17.43
C TYR A 167 0.08 -5.16 17.56
N ILE A 168 -0.32 -4.66 18.76
CA ILE A 168 -1.70 -4.19 18.99
C ILE A 168 -1.81 -2.75 18.48
N THR A 169 -2.70 -2.52 17.52
CA THR A 169 -2.88 -1.19 16.91
C THR A 169 -3.87 -0.30 17.68
N GLY A 170 -4.62 -0.86 18.63
CA GLY A 170 -5.57 -0.13 19.46
C GLY A 170 -6.83 0.37 18.75
N SER A 171 -6.87 0.27 17.42
CA SER A 171 -8.01 0.58 16.55
C SER A 171 -7.85 -0.20 15.25
N ARG A 172 -8.93 -0.35 14.47
CA ARG A 172 -8.90 -1.09 13.20
C ARG A 172 -7.99 -0.41 12.20
N PRO A 173 -6.92 -1.06 11.73
CA PRO A 173 -6.00 -0.50 10.75
C PRO A 173 -6.49 -0.79 9.32
N PHE A 174 -6.94 0.24 8.60
CA PHE A 174 -7.51 0.10 7.26
C PHE A 174 -6.46 0.16 6.16
N SER A 175 -5.46 1.00 6.33
CA SER A 175 -4.41 1.27 5.34
C SER A 175 -3.11 1.58 6.06
N GLY A 176 -2.00 1.43 5.37
CA GLY A 176 -0.69 1.79 5.90
C GLY A 176 0.37 1.91 4.83
N VAL A 177 1.43 2.62 5.17
CA VAL A 177 2.61 2.82 4.33
C VAL A 177 3.87 2.67 5.17
N ALA A 178 4.95 2.17 4.55
CA ALA A 178 6.27 2.15 5.15
C ALA A 178 7.15 3.25 4.55
N GLY A 179 8.02 3.85 5.36
CA GLY A 179 8.98 4.88 4.94
C GLY A 179 9.91 5.23 6.09
N ASP A 180 11.04 5.85 5.81
CA ASP A 180 11.86 6.48 6.83
C ASP A 180 11.28 7.87 7.12
N PHE A 181 10.59 8.03 8.25
CA PHE A 181 9.95 9.29 8.64
C PHE A 181 10.76 10.07 9.68
N ASN A 182 11.85 9.49 10.20
CA ASN A 182 12.69 10.13 11.23
C ASN A 182 14.15 10.31 10.81
N GLY A 183 14.54 9.93 9.58
CA GLY A 183 15.88 10.14 9.04
C GLY A 183 16.94 9.15 9.55
N ASP A 184 16.54 8.06 10.24
CA ASP A 184 17.47 7.08 10.81
C ASP A 184 17.81 5.91 9.87
N LYS A 185 17.26 5.92 8.65
CA LYS A 185 17.40 4.91 7.58
C LYS A 185 16.73 3.57 7.88
N ASN A 186 15.96 3.46 8.96
CA ASN A 186 15.13 2.30 9.21
C ASN A 186 13.72 2.55 8.67
N PHE A 187 13.05 1.51 8.18
CA PHE A 187 11.68 1.66 7.77
C PHE A 187 10.74 1.75 8.96
N ASP A 188 9.96 2.83 8.99
CA ASP A 188 8.86 3.08 9.90
C ASP A 188 7.55 2.65 9.24
N ILE A 189 6.47 2.53 10.03
CA ILE A 189 5.13 2.23 9.53
C ILE A 189 4.15 3.29 10.01
N ALA A 190 3.48 3.96 9.08
CA ALA A 190 2.31 4.80 9.37
C ALA A 190 1.03 4.02 9.04
N LEU A 191 0.08 3.93 9.99
CA LEU A 191 -1.20 3.25 9.85
C LEU A 191 -2.38 4.22 9.97
N ALA A 192 -3.30 4.16 9.02
CA ALA A 192 -4.63 4.75 9.15
C ALA A 192 -5.50 3.84 10.02
N THR A 193 -5.82 4.29 11.24
CA THR A 193 -6.57 3.48 12.21
C THR A 193 -7.84 4.17 12.66
N SER A 194 -8.95 3.43 12.77
CA SER A 194 -10.21 3.97 13.20
C SER A 194 -10.99 3.03 14.14
N SER A 195 -11.63 3.63 15.12
CA SER A 195 -12.65 3.01 15.97
C SER A 195 -13.59 4.11 16.47
N ALA A 196 -14.67 3.75 17.14
CA ALA A 196 -15.63 4.71 17.71
C ALA A 196 -14.99 5.71 18.67
N THR A 197 -13.91 5.34 19.38
CA THR A 197 -13.31 6.15 20.44
C THR A 197 -11.86 6.56 20.21
N SER A 198 -11.20 6.02 19.18
CA SER A 198 -9.75 6.24 18.99
C SER A 198 -9.33 6.11 17.54
N SER A 199 -9.67 7.15 16.77
CA SER A 199 -9.20 7.27 15.38
C SER A 199 -7.94 8.13 15.32
N ALA A 200 -6.96 7.73 14.50
CA ALA A 200 -5.71 8.48 14.30
C ALA A 200 -4.88 7.88 13.17
N VAL A 201 -3.97 8.64 12.62
CA VAL A 201 -2.77 8.09 11.99
C VAL A 201 -1.80 7.67 13.10
N ARG A 202 -1.32 6.42 13.08
CA ARG A 202 -0.37 5.90 14.07
C ARG A 202 0.97 5.64 13.41
N LEU A 203 2.01 6.29 13.94
CA LEU A 203 3.37 6.13 13.46
C LEU A 203 4.15 5.20 14.39
N TYR A 204 4.63 4.10 13.85
CA TYR A 204 5.52 3.13 14.49
C TYR A 204 6.92 3.34 13.95
N LEU A 205 7.82 3.92 14.74
CA LEU A 205 9.23 4.09 14.35
C LEU A 205 9.95 2.75 14.42
N GLY A 206 10.66 2.40 13.36
CA GLY A 206 11.45 1.17 13.25
C GLY A 206 12.72 1.23 14.07
N LYS A 207 13.23 0.07 14.48
CA LYS A 207 14.52 -0.08 15.18
C LYS A 207 15.59 -0.71 14.30
N GLY A 208 15.28 -0.97 13.03
CA GLY A 208 16.19 -1.64 12.10
C GLY A 208 16.48 -3.12 12.42
N ASN A 209 15.72 -3.72 13.33
CA ASN A 209 15.89 -5.09 13.78
C ASN A 209 14.56 -5.85 13.87
N LYS A 210 13.63 -5.58 12.93
CA LYS A 210 12.25 -6.12 12.89
C LYS A 210 11.30 -5.63 13.99
N ASN A 211 11.77 -4.82 14.94
CA ASN A 211 10.95 -4.30 16.02
C ASN A 211 10.66 -2.81 15.84
N PHE A 212 9.56 -2.35 16.48
CA PHE A 212 9.13 -0.97 16.45
C PHE A 212 9.03 -0.39 17.85
N PHE A 213 9.16 0.92 17.95
CA PHE A 213 8.84 1.65 19.18
C PHE A 213 7.31 1.72 19.39
N LYS A 214 6.89 2.10 20.60
CA LYS A 214 5.47 2.38 20.89
C LYS A 214 4.97 3.48 19.94
N PRO A 215 3.80 3.31 19.29
CA PRO A 215 3.36 4.24 18.26
C PRO A 215 3.02 5.62 18.82
N LYS A 216 3.38 6.64 18.05
CA LYS A 216 2.88 8.02 18.21
C LYS A 216 1.52 8.14 17.52
N LYS A 217 0.58 8.87 18.09
CA LYS A 217 -0.70 9.21 17.46
C LYS A 217 -0.60 10.58 16.80
N LEU A 218 -0.78 10.62 15.50
CA LEU A 218 -0.88 11.82 14.67
C LEU A 218 -2.34 12.02 14.27
N ALA A 219 -2.75 13.24 13.90
CA ALA A 219 -4.08 13.57 13.37
C ALA A 219 -5.22 12.93 14.19
N LYS A 220 -5.22 13.20 15.49
CA LYS A 220 -6.19 12.61 16.43
C LYS A 220 -7.61 13.12 16.16
N GLY A 221 -8.59 12.20 16.28
CA GLY A 221 -10.01 12.54 16.10
C GLY A 221 -10.47 12.51 14.64
N LEU A 222 -9.57 12.51 13.67
CA LEU A 222 -9.87 12.26 12.27
C LEU A 222 -10.01 10.76 12.05
N VAL A 223 -10.85 10.35 11.11
CA VAL A 223 -11.13 8.95 10.79
C VAL A 223 -10.41 8.57 9.49
N PRO A 224 -9.07 8.33 9.53
CA PRO A 224 -8.33 8.03 8.32
C PRO A 224 -8.74 6.65 7.77
N LEU A 225 -9.01 6.58 6.46
CA LEU A 225 -9.38 5.36 5.76
C LEU A 225 -8.30 4.87 4.80
N SER A 226 -7.80 5.77 3.96
CA SER A 226 -6.71 5.50 3.02
C SER A 226 -5.53 6.39 3.36
N LEU A 227 -4.32 5.85 3.26
CA LEU A 227 -3.09 6.56 3.57
C LEU A 227 -2.09 6.33 2.45
N ILE A 228 -1.51 7.40 1.95
CA ILE A 228 -0.39 7.37 1.01
C ILE A 228 0.76 8.22 1.53
N LYS A 229 1.96 7.99 1.02
CA LYS A 229 3.15 8.81 1.27
C LYS A 229 3.69 9.39 -0.03
N LYS A 230 4.11 10.64 0.02
CA LYS A 230 4.76 11.31 -1.11
C LYS A 230 5.46 12.58 -0.59
N ASP A 231 6.59 12.95 -1.16
CA ASP A 231 7.13 14.31 -0.99
C ASP A 231 6.24 15.27 -1.80
N MET A 232 5.46 16.10 -1.10
CA MET A 232 4.49 17.01 -1.71
C MET A 232 4.99 18.44 -1.82
N ASN A 233 6.02 18.80 -1.05
CA ASN A 233 6.58 20.15 -1.04
C ASN A 233 7.99 20.24 -1.63
N GLY A 234 8.57 19.12 -2.10
CA GLY A 234 9.87 19.05 -2.75
C GLY A 234 11.06 19.19 -1.79
N ASN A 235 10.87 18.91 -0.49
CA ASN A 235 11.93 19.02 0.52
C ASN A 235 12.73 17.71 0.71
N GLY A 236 12.42 16.66 -0.05
CA GLY A 236 13.06 15.35 0.01
C GLY A 236 12.51 14.43 1.10
N LEU A 237 11.56 14.89 1.94
CA LEU A 237 10.94 14.11 3.00
C LEU A 237 9.62 13.49 2.54
N GLN A 238 9.23 12.39 3.17
CA GLN A 238 7.96 11.73 2.85
C GLN A 238 6.83 12.29 3.71
N ASP A 239 5.89 12.99 3.09
CA ASP A 239 4.68 13.48 3.72
C ASP A 239 3.61 12.39 3.76
N LEU A 240 2.59 12.58 4.60
CA LEU A 240 1.45 11.66 4.71
C LEU A 240 0.18 12.36 4.24
N ILE A 241 -0.55 11.69 3.35
CA ILE A 241 -1.84 12.15 2.83
C ILE A 241 -2.87 11.09 3.13
N PHE A 242 -4.04 11.49 3.64
CA PHE A 242 -5.11 10.55 3.94
C PHE A 242 -6.50 11.14 3.68
N SER A 243 -7.41 10.26 3.28
CA SER A 243 -8.85 10.58 3.25
C SER A 243 -9.48 10.29 4.60
N SER A 244 -10.50 11.07 4.97
CA SER A 244 -11.28 10.84 6.20
C SER A 244 -12.62 10.19 5.88
N GLY A 245 -13.06 9.29 6.75
CA GLY A 245 -14.41 8.74 6.75
C GLY A 245 -15.44 9.65 7.44
N GLN A 246 -15.04 10.81 7.91
CA GLN A 246 -15.92 11.83 8.48
C GLN A 246 -15.72 13.14 7.71
N GLY A 247 -16.80 13.60 7.07
CA GLY A 247 -16.76 14.79 6.22
C GLY A 247 -16.06 14.55 4.88
N ASP A 248 -16.12 15.55 4.03
CA ASP A 248 -15.67 15.48 2.63
C ASP A 248 -14.24 16.02 2.47
N ASN A 249 -13.34 15.63 3.38
CA ASN A 249 -12.01 16.21 3.46
C ASN A 249 -10.90 15.17 3.21
N MET A 250 -9.85 15.64 2.56
CA MET A 250 -8.52 15.03 2.59
C MET A 250 -7.62 15.86 3.52
N TYR A 251 -6.64 15.19 4.10
CA TYR A 251 -5.68 15.79 5.03
C TYR A 251 -4.26 15.46 4.60
N MET A 252 -3.38 16.40 4.86
CA MET A 252 -1.95 16.25 4.63
C MET A 252 -1.17 16.63 5.90
N LEU A 253 -0.15 15.84 6.19
CA LEU A 253 0.82 16.08 7.26
C LEU A 253 2.20 16.22 6.61
N PHE A 254 2.80 17.40 6.68
CA PHE A 254 4.17 17.60 6.22
C PHE A 254 5.17 17.05 7.23
N SER A 255 6.09 16.23 6.75
CA SER A 255 7.15 15.64 7.57
C SER A 255 8.23 16.67 7.90
N ARG A 256 8.79 16.57 9.12
CA ARG A 256 9.99 17.31 9.54
C ARG A 256 11.26 16.48 9.50
N GLY A 257 11.15 15.20 9.12
CA GLY A 257 12.29 14.29 9.00
C GLY A 257 12.82 13.73 10.32
N ASP A 258 12.17 14.04 11.45
CA ASP A 258 12.55 13.59 12.81
C ASP A 258 11.47 12.71 13.47
N GLY A 259 10.53 12.18 12.68
CA GLY A 259 9.37 11.44 13.15
C GLY A 259 8.30 12.33 13.78
N THR A 260 8.35 13.65 13.53
CA THR A 260 7.29 14.60 13.81
C THR A 260 6.75 15.21 12.53
N PHE A 261 5.55 15.74 12.61
CA PHE A 261 4.86 16.32 11.44
C PHE A 261 4.33 17.71 11.83
N GLU A 262 4.12 18.55 10.84
CA GLU A 262 3.40 19.80 11.00
C GLU A 262 1.93 19.53 11.31
N LYS A 263 1.21 20.60 11.68
CA LYS A 263 -0.24 20.54 11.84
C LYS A 263 -0.87 20.15 10.51
N GLU A 264 -1.90 19.32 10.56
CA GLU A 264 -2.63 18.87 9.39
C GLU A 264 -3.20 20.04 8.56
N ILE A 265 -3.01 19.97 7.25
CA ILE A 265 -3.68 20.84 6.28
C ILE A 265 -4.89 20.09 5.76
N THR A 266 -6.02 20.79 5.71
CA THR A 266 -7.30 20.26 5.26
C THR A 266 -7.58 20.72 3.83
N PHE A 267 -7.93 19.78 2.96
CA PHE A 267 -8.45 20.04 1.63
C PHE A 267 -9.91 19.63 1.60
N SER A 268 -10.81 20.59 1.39
CA SER A 268 -12.23 20.30 1.24
C SER A 268 -12.46 19.61 -0.11
N GLY A 269 -12.97 18.39 -0.09
CA GLY A 269 -13.57 17.76 -1.25
C GLY A 269 -14.89 18.46 -1.49
N GLY A 270 -15.11 19.04 -2.66
CA GLY A 270 -16.35 19.77 -2.95
C GLY A 270 -17.56 18.92 -2.60
N GLY A 271 -18.29 19.31 -1.56
CA GLY A 271 -19.60 18.77 -1.27
C GLY A 271 -20.54 19.15 -2.42
N GLY A 272 -21.03 18.13 -3.14
CA GLY A 272 -22.09 18.29 -4.11
C GLY A 272 -23.45 18.48 -3.42
#